data_de74b0b24e9c26ad2416ecc6900b320b
#
_entry.id   de74b0b24e9c26ad2416ecc6900b320b
#
_cell.length_a   1.000
_cell.length_b   1.000
_cell.length_c   1.000
_cell.angle_alpha   90.00
_cell.angle_beta   90.00
_cell.angle_gamma   90.00
#
_symmetry.space_group_name_H-M   'P 1'
#
loop_
_entity.id
_entity.type
_entity.pdbx_description
1 polymer ?
#
loop_
_entity_poly.entity_id
_entity_poly.type
_entity_poly.pdbx_seq_one_letter_code
_entity_poly.pdbx_strand_id
1 'polypeptide(L)'
;MQLDQARAVITGGVSGLGFSVASHLVARGGKVALFDINDDKGAAAVAELGADKACYLRTDVTDEAGVVASIEAARTFLGGLNVAVNCAGILGAGRVLGKEAPMPLQQFRGTVLVNLVGSFNVAKAAAAAMQANAAGDDGERGVIINTASVAAYDGQIGQAAYSASKGGVVGMTLPMARELARFGIRVMTIAPGIFWTPMVDGMPAAVQESLSASIPFPSRLGQGDEFASLVAHILGNRYLNGETIRLDGAVRLAPK
;
A
#
# COMPACT_ATOMS: atom_id res chain seq x y z
N MET A 1 9.91 -5.13 -15.40
CA MET A 1 10.34 -3.69 -15.33
C MET A 1 11.65 -3.59 -14.56
N GLN A 2 12.59 -2.75 -15.01
CA GLN A 2 13.80 -2.43 -14.24
C GLN A 2 13.49 -1.32 -13.22
N LEU A 3 14.14 -1.35 -12.05
CA LEU A 3 13.78 -0.42 -10.96
C LEU A 3 14.16 1.05 -11.23
N ASP A 4 15.20 1.30 -12.01
CA ASP A 4 15.62 2.63 -12.47
C ASP A 4 14.61 3.28 -13.43
N GLN A 5 13.79 2.46 -14.07
CA GLN A 5 12.69 2.89 -14.93
C GLN A 5 11.37 3.12 -14.16
N ALA A 6 11.34 2.82 -12.87
CA ALA A 6 10.12 3.00 -12.07
C ALA A 6 9.75 4.48 -11.98
N ARG A 7 8.50 4.77 -12.32
CA ARG A 7 7.83 6.08 -12.19
C ARG A 7 6.60 5.82 -11.33
N ALA A 8 6.78 5.92 -10.00
CA ALA A 8 5.85 5.37 -9.04
C ALA A 8 5.02 6.44 -8.33
N VAL A 9 3.72 6.23 -8.24
CA VAL A 9 2.86 6.86 -7.24
C VAL A 9 2.74 5.94 -6.03
N ILE A 10 2.91 6.49 -4.82
CA ILE A 10 2.85 5.73 -3.58
C ILE A 10 1.94 6.45 -2.60
N THR A 11 0.78 5.84 -2.27
CA THR A 11 -0.11 6.38 -1.24
C THR A 11 0.34 5.98 0.16
N GLY A 12 0.11 6.84 1.17
CA GLY A 12 0.74 6.66 2.48
C GLY A 12 2.28 6.74 2.37
N GLY A 13 2.78 7.47 1.36
CA GLY A 13 4.17 7.45 0.93
C GLY A 13 5.14 8.20 1.84
N VAL A 14 4.65 8.95 2.83
CA VAL A 14 5.48 9.78 3.69
C VAL A 14 5.88 9.11 5.01
N SER A 15 5.47 7.86 5.22
CA SER A 15 5.82 7.10 6.44
C SER A 15 5.68 5.59 6.25
N GLY A 16 6.22 4.81 7.20
CA GLY A 16 6.05 3.36 7.30
C GLY A 16 6.38 2.61 6.02
N LEU A 17 5.53 1.66 5.63
CA LEU A 17 5.77 0.80 4.47
C LEU A 17 5.85 1.58 3.15
N GLY A 18 5.00 2.60 2.98
CA GLY A 18 5.01 3.43 1.77
C GLY A 18 6.32 4.19 1.61
N PHE A 19 6.83 4.78 2.68
CA PHE A 19 8.11 5.48 2.66
C PHE A 19 9.29 4.53 2.42
N SER A 20 9.25 3.33 3.00
CA SER A 20 10.27 2.30 2.72
C SER A 20 10.30 1.91 1.24
N VAL A 21 9.13 1.77 0.60
CA VAL A 21 9.04 1.54 -0.86
C VAL A 21 9.63 2.71 -1.63
N ALA A 22 9.29 3.96 -1.25
CA ALA A 22 9.80 5.16 -1.91
C ALA A 22 11.33 5.23 -1.84
N SER A 23 11.91 5.07 -0.65
CA SER A 23 13.37 5.05 -0.43
C SER A 23 14.04 3.94 -1.24
N HIS A 24 13.46 2.75 -1.25
CA HIS A 24 14.00 1.61 -1.98
C HIS A 24 14.05 1.84 -3.49
N LEU A 25 13.00 2.44 -4.06
CA LEU A 25 12.95 2.74 -5.51
C LEU A 25 13.89 3.88 -5.87
N VAL A 26 13.93 4.96 -5.08
CA VAL A 26 14.81 6.10 -5.31
C VAL A 26 16.29 5.69 -5.25
N ALA A 27 16.67 4.89 -4.25
CA ALA A 27 18.03 4.37 -4.12
C ALA A 27 18.49 3.52 -5.33
N ARG A 28 17.54 3.04 -6.14
CA ARG A 28 17.80 2.24 -7.36
C ARG A 28 17.53 3.00 -8.66
N GLY A 29 17.47 4.33 -8.59
CA GLY A 29 17.34 5.21 -9.75
C GLY A 29 15.91 5.50 -10.21
N GLY A 30 14.90 4.95 -9.54
CA GLY A 30 13.49 5.28 -9.77
C GLY A 30 13.12 6.69 -9.34
N LYS A 31 11.94 7.15 -9.76
CA LYS A 31 11.32 8.40 -9.31
C LYS A 31 9.97 8.10 -8.67
N VAL A 32 9.62 8.88 -7.65
CA VAL A 32 8.41 8.66 -6.86
C VAL A 32 7.59 9.93 -6.65
N ALA A 33 6.28 9.81 -6.65
CA ALA A 33 5.35 10.83 -6.17
C ALA A 33 4.64 10.28 -4.94
N LEU A 34 4.80 10.97 -3.81
CA LEU A 34 4.27 10.57 -2.51
C LEU A 34 2.90 11.21 -2.31
N PHE A 35 1.87 10.38 -2.18
CA PHE A 35 0.51 10.80 -1.89
C PHE A 35 0.21 10.58 -0.42
N ASP A 36 -0.11 11.65 0.28
CA ASP A 36 -0.48 11.61 1.71
C ASP A 36 -1.30 12.87 2.06
N ILE A 37 -1.91 12.86 3.24
CA ILE A 37 -2.62 14.02 3.79
C ILE A 37 -1.77 14.83 4.78
N ASN A 38 -0.55 14.39 5.09
CA ASN A 38 0.34 15.01 6.07
C ASN A 38 1.42 15.86 5.39
N ASP A 39 1.21 17.16 5.33
CA ASP A 39 2.10 18.10 4.64
C ASP A 39 3.50 18.17 5.25
N ASP A 40 3.60 18.17 6.59
CA ASP A 40 4.89 18.27 7.30
C ASP A 40 5.77 17.05 7.01
N LYS A 41 5.20 15.84 7.08
CA LYS A 41 5.91 14.62 6.71
C LYS A 41 6.21 14.56 5.22
N GLY A 42 5.34 15.12 4.39
CA GLY A 42 5.55 15.23 2.94
C GLY A 42 6.81 16.02 2.61
N ALA A 43 6.96 17.21 3.20
CA ALA A 43 8.13 18.04 3.02
C ALA A 43 9.42 17.35 3.52
N ALA A 44 9.37 16.71 4.69
CA ALA A 44 10.50 15.97 5.24
C ALA A 44 10.91 14.78 4.36
N ALA A 45 9.94 14.01 3.86
CA ALA A 45 10.19 12.86 2.99
C ALA A 45 10.84 13.27 1.66
N VAL A 46 10.39 14.38 1.05
CA VAL A 46 11.01 14.89 -0.18
C VAL A 46 12.43 15.39 0.08
N ALA A 47 12.68 16.07 1.22
CA ALA A 47 14.01 16.51 1.59
C ALA A 47 14.99 15.34 1.77
N GLU A 48 14.53 14.22 2.33
CA GLU A 48 15.33 13.00 2.52
C GLU A 48 15.61 12.27 1.20
N LEU A 49 14.61 12.17 0.32
CA LEU A 49 14.71 11.41 -0.94
C LEU A 49 15.36 12.19 -2.09
N GLY A 50 15.41 13.53 -1.99
CA GLY A 50 15.87 14.43 -3.04
C GLY A 50 14.75 14.90 -3.97
N ALA A 51 14.63 16.23 -4.13
CA ALA A 51 13.56 16.86 -4.90
C ALA A 51 13.61 16.60 -6.42
N ASP A 52 14.74 16.10 -6.93
CA ASP A 52 14.89 15.64 -8.32
C ASP A 52 14.34 14.22 -8.55
N LYS A 53 14.15 13.43 -7.48
CA LYS A 53 13.69 12.05 -7.48
C LYS A 53 12.31 11.88 -6.87
N ALA A 54 11.91 12.76 -5.95
CA ALA A 54 10.66 12.64 -5.23
C ALA A 54 9.88 13.96 -5.22
N CYS A 55 8.56 13.89 -5.34
CA CYS A 55 7.65 14.98 -5.02
C CYS A 55 6.59 14.52 -4.04
N TYR A 56 6.02 15.47 -3.32
CA TYR A 56 4.86 15.27 -2.45
C TYR A 56 3.63 15.94 -3.06
N LEU A 57 2.52 15.26 -3.04
CA LEU A 57 1.22 15.77 -3.45
C LEU A 57 0.20 15.46 -2.36
N ARG A 58 -0.36 16.51 -1.73
CA ARG A 58 -1.43 16.34 -0.76
C ARG A 58 -2.62 15.67 -1.43
N THR A 59 -2.92 14.45 -1.03
CA THR A 59 -3.96 13.63 -1.66
C THR A 59 -4.76 12.86 -0.62
N ASP A 60 -6.05 13.14 -0.52
CA ASP A 60 -7.00 12.27 0.17
C ASP A 60 -7.47 11.20 -0.82
N VAL A 61 -7.15 9.94 -0.56
CA VAL A 61 -7.50 8.82 -1.44
C VAL A 61 -9.01 8.62 -1.57
N THR A 62 -9.80 9.21 -0.69
CA THR A 62 -11.27 9.14 -0.71
C THR A 62 -11.91 10.18 -1.63
N ASP A 63 -11.16 11.19 -2.06
CA ASP A 63 -11.60 12.23 -3.01
C ASP A 63 -11.24 11.82 -4.43
N GLU A 64 -12.24 11.42 -5.21
CA GLU A 64 -12.05 10.95 -6.58
C GLU A 64 -11.43 12.01 -7.50
N ALA A 65 -11.92 13.24 -7.44
CA ALA A 65 -11.42 14.33 -8.29
C ALA A 65 -10.00 14.74 -7.90
N GLY A 66 -9.73 14.81 -6.58
CA GLY A 66 -8.39 15.08 -6.04
C GLY A 66 -7.37 14.01 -6.45
N VAL A 67 -7.76 12.74 -6.42
CA VAL A 67 -6.89 11.64 -6.87
C VAL A 67 -6.56 11.76 -8.36
N VAL A 68 -7.54 12.04 -9.22
CA VAL A 68 -7.30 12.23 -10.66
C VAL A 68 -6.33 13.39 -10.91
N ALA A 69 -6.55 14.53 -10.26
CA ALA A 69 -5.66 15.69 -10.35
C ALA A 69 -4.23 15.37 -9.87
N SER A 70 -4.10 14.64 -8.75
CA SER A 70 -2.79 14.24 -8.21
C SER A 70 -2.07 13.25 -9.13
N ILE A 71 -2.77 12.32 -9.77
CA ILE A 71 -2.17 11.40 -10.77
C ILE A 71 -1.61 12.17 -11.96
N GLU A 72 -2.31 13.17 -12.49
CA GLU A 72 -1.81 13.98 -13.62
C GLU A 72 -0.61 14.84 -13.23
N ALA A 73 -0.63 15.44 -12.03
CA ALA A 73 0.53 16.19 -11.51
C ALA A 73 1.74 15.26 -11.30
N ALA A 74 1.53 14.08 -10.72
CA ALA A 74 2.55 13.06 -10.55
C ALA A 74 3.14 12.61 -11.89
N ARG A 75 2.29 12.32 -12.89
CA ARG A 75 2.71 11.93 -14.25
C ARG A 75 3.61 12.99 -14.89
N THR A 76 3.29 14.25 -14.70
CA THR A 76 4.09 15.38 -15.19
C THR A 76 5.48 15.43 -14.53
N PHE A 77 5.54 15.35 -13.20
CA PHE A 77 6.82 15.35 -12.46
C PHE A 77 7.68 14.13 -12.79
N LEU A 78 7.07 12.95 -12.84
CA LEU A 78 7.78 11.69 -13.07
C LEU A 78 8.25 11.52 -14.52
N GLY A 79 7.67 12.26 -15.48
CA GLY A 79 7.86 12.03 -16.91
C GLY A 79 7.17 10.76 -17.42
N GLY A 80 6.09 10.35 -16.75
CA GLY A 80 5.30 9.14 -17.01
C GLY A 80 4.82 8.50 -15.71
N LEU A 81 4.00 7.45 -15.79
CA LEU A 81 3.53 6.69 -14.64
C LEU A 81 3.43 5.22 -15.04
N ASN A 82 4.16 4.33 -14.37
CA ASN A 82 4.14 2.89 -14.66
C ASN A 82 4.04 2.01 -13.39
N VAL A 83 4.06 2.61 -12.20
CA VAL A 83 3.90 1.91 -10.93
C VAL A 83 2.94 2.67 -10.02
N ALA A 84 1.99 1.96 -9.41
CA ALA A 84 1.18 2.49 -8.32
C ALA A 84 1.23 1.54 -7.12
N VAL A 85 1.60 2.05 -5.94
CA VAL A 85 1.65 1.27 -4.70
C VAL A 85 0.72 1.89 -3.69
N ASN A 86 -0.34 1.16 -3.34
CA ASN A 86 -1.35 1.60 -2.39
C ASN A 86 -0.99 1.16 -0.96
N CYS A 87 -0.39 2.07 -0.17
CA CYS A 87 -0.05 1.85 1.24
C CYS A 87 -0.89 2.70 2.21
N ALA A 88 -1.69 3.66 1.73
CA ALA A 88 -2.58 4.44 2.59
C ALA A 88 -3.61 3.54 3.27
N GLY A 89 -3.81 3.74 4.57
CA GLY A 89 -4.80 2.99 5.32
C GLY A 89 -4.82 3.36 6.80
N ILE A 90 -5.95 3.05 7.43
CA ILE A 90 -6.19 3.25 8.86
C ILE A 90 -6.65 1.94 9.50
N LEU A 91 -6.32 1.75 10.77
CA LEU A 91 -6.72 0.54 11.50
C LEU A 91 -8.22 0.52 11.82
N GLY A 92 -8.79 1.66 12.23
CA GLY A 92 -10.22 1.78 12.53
C GLY A 92 -10.71 0.74 13.55
N ALA A 93 -9.91 0.43 14.56
CA ALA A 93 -10.20 -0.61 15.54
C ALA A 93 -11.41 -0.25 16.41
N GLY A 94 -12.28 -1.24 16.63
CA GLY A 94 -13.45 -1.07 17.50
C GLY A 94 -14.25 -2.37 17.57
N ARG A 95 -14.80 -2.68 18.75
CA ARG A 95 -15.63 -3.87 18.94
C ARG A 95 -17.05 -3.65 18.40
N VAL A 96 -17.63 -4.65 17.76
CA VAL A 96 -19.02 -4.60 17.32
C VAL A 96 -19.95 -4.25 18.47
N LEU A 97 -19.73 -4.87 19.64
CA LEU A 97 -20.36 -4.50 20.90
C LEU A 97 -19.28 -3.95 21.84
N GLY A 98 -19.23 -2.62 22.00
CA GLY A 98 -18.37 -1.96 22.98
C GLY A 98 -18.90 -2.10 24.40
N LYS A 99 -18.19 -1.53 25.38
CA LYS A 99 -18.63 -1.55 26.79
C LYS A 99 -19.87 -0.68 27.01
N GLU A 100 -19.96 0.46 26.32
CA GLU A 100 -21.03 1.46 26.52
C GLU A 100 -22.06 1.43 25.39
N ALA A 101 -21.60 1.21 24.14
CA ALA A 101 -22.45 1.23 22.96
C ALA A 101 -21.89 0.31 21.86
N PRO A 102 -22.72 -0.12 20.90
CA PRO A 102 -22.25 -0.72 19.65
C PRO A 102 -21.37 0.23 18.84
N MET A 103 -20.48 -0.34 17.99
CA MET A 103 -19.65 0.45 17.07
C MET A 103 -20.53 1.37 16.21
N PRO A 104 -20.25 2.68 16.14
CA PRO A 104 -20.94 3.57 15.21
C PRO A 104 -20.69 3.14 13.76
N LEU A 105 -21.74 3.07 12.93
CA LEU A 105 -21.63 2.69 11.52
C LEU A 105 -20.66 3.62 10.76
N GLN A 106 -20.54 4.89 11.15
CA GLN A 106 -19.61 5.85 10.56
C GLN A 106 -18.14 5.42 10.73
N GLN A 107 -17.77 4.80 11.84
CA GLN A 107 -16.42 4.27 12.07
C GLN A 107 -16.12 3.10 11.11
N PHE A 108 -17.07 2.18 10.94
CA PHE A 108 -16.96 1.10 9.96
C PHE A 108 -16.81 1.66 8.53
N ARG A 109 -17.71 2.58 8.15
CA ARG A 109 -17.69 3.22 6.83
C ARG A 109 -16.37 3.95 6.56
N GLY A 110 -15.86 4.71 7.52
CA GLY A 110 -14.60 5.45 7.37
C GLY A 110 -13.43 4.52 7.07
N THR A 111 -13.34 3.39 7.79
CA THR A 111 -12.28 2.40 7.55
C THR A 111 -12.38 1.76 6.15
N VAL A 112 -13.57 1.37 5.73
CA VAL A 112 -13.80 0.80 4.39
C VAL A 112 -13.53 1.85 3.31
N LEU A 113 -13.97 3.09 3.53
CA LEU A 113 -13.78 4.19 2.58
C LEU A 113 -12.29 4.46 2.31
N VAL A 114 -11.48 4.60 3.36
CA VAL A 114 -10.04 4.84 3.19
C VAL A 114 -9.33 3.62 2.61
N ASN A 115 -9.48 2.45 3.25
CA ASN A 115 -8.64 1.29 2.94
C ASN A 115 -9.01 0.59 1.64
N LEU A 116 -10.30 0.48 1.33
CA LEU A 116 -10.79 -0.26 0.18
C LEU A 116 -11.15 0.68 -0.98
N VAL A 117 -12.08 1.62 -0.73
CA VAL A 117 -12.53 2.53 -1.79
C VAL A 117 -11.39 3.45 -2.24
N GLY A 118 -10.57 3.96 -1.30
CA GLY A 118 -9.40 4.76 -1.61
C GLY A 118 -8.35 4.01 -2.44
N SER A 119 -8.07 2.74 -2.08
CA SER A 119 -7.15 1.91 -2.88
C SER A 119 -7.68 1.66 -4.30
N PHE A 120 -8.98 1.38 -4.45
CA PHE A 120 -9.61 1.24 -5.76
C PHE A 120 -9.58 2.54 -6.56
N ASN A 121 -9.85 3.67 -5.92
CA ASN A 121 -9.87 4.99 -6.56
C ASN A 121 -8.51 5.33 -7.18
N VAL A 122 -7.42 5.16 -6.40
CA VAL A 122 -6.05 5.39 -6.91
C VAL A 122 -5.68 4.36 -7.98
N ALA A 123 -5.99 3.09 -7.78
CA ALA A 123 -5.70 2.03 -8.76
C ALA A 123 -6.39 2.29 -10.10
N LYS A 124 -7.67 2.70 -10.08
CA LYS A 124 -8.45 3.07 -11.28
C LYS A 124 -7.81 4.26 -12.02
N ALA A 125 -7.47 5.34 -11.30
CA ALA A 125 -6.88 6.53 -11.90
C ALA A 125 -5.46 6.24 -12.47
N ALA A 126 -4.66 5.45 -11.75
CA ALA A 126 -3.35 5.01 -12.22
C ALA A 126 -3.46 4.12 -13.48
N ALA A 127 -4.39 3.17 -13.51
CA ALA A 127 -4.63 2.32 -14.68
C ALA A 127 -5.03 3.15 -15.90
N ALA A 128 -5.90 4.15 -15.73
CA ALA A 128 -6.29 5.07 -16.80
C ALA A 128 -5.09 5.86 -17.37
N ALA A 129 -4.13 6.25 -16.53
CA ALA A 129 -2.91 6.89 -16.98
C ALA A 129 -1.95 5.90 -17.67
N MET A 130 -1.80 4.69 -17.13
CA MET A 130 -0.86 3.67 -17.61
C MET A 130 -1.27 3.05 -18.95
N GLN A 131 -2.57 2.95 -19.26
CA GLN A 131 -3.03 2.33 -20.52
C GLN A 131 -2.47 2.98 -21.78
N ALA A 132 -2.10 4.26 -21.71
CA ALA A 132 -1.53 5.02 -22.81
C ALA A 132 0.00 4.89 -22.93
N ASN A 133 0.66 4.21 -22.00
CA ASN A 133 2.12 4.01 -22.05
C ASN A 133 2.51 3.19 -23.27
N ALA A 134 3.71 3.44 -23.82
CA ALA A 134 4.33 2.51 -24.75
C ALA A 134 4.49 1.14 -24.08
N ALA A 135 4.17 0.09 -24.82
CA ALA A 135 4.34 -1.27 -24.34
C ALA A 135 5.84 -1.60 -24.19
N GLY A 136 6.23 -2.07 -23.03
CA GLY A 136 7.54 -2.65 -22.79
C GLY A 136 7.62 -4.12 -23.20
N ASP A 137 8.58 -4.84 -22.63
CA ASP A 137 8.70 -6.29 -22.83
C ASP A 137 7.40 -7.00 -22.41
N ASP A 138 7.05 -8.05 -23.15
CA ASP A 138 5.80 -8.81 -22.98
C ASP A 138 4.52 -7.97 -23.04
N GLY A 139 4.59 -6.73 -23.56
CA GLY A 139 3.48 -5.81 -23.64
C GLY A 139 3.15 -5.09 -22.33
N GLU A 140 4.00 -5.16 -21.31
CA GLU A 140 3.78 -4.52 -20.01
C GLU A 140 3.74 -2.99 -20.13
N ARG A 141 2.71 -2.35 -19.57
CA ARG A 141 2.55 -0.90 -19.48
C ARG A 141 2.55 -0.38 -18.06
N GLY A 142 2.34 -1.25 -17.08
CA GLY A 142 2.37 -0.84 -15.68
C GLY A 142 2.04 -1.94 -14.69
N VAL A 143 2.26 -1.62 -13.42
CA VAL A 143 2.01 -2.51 -12.29
C VAL A 143 1.30 -1.75 -11.17
N ILE A 144 0.23 -2.31 -10.65
CA ILE A 144 -0.49 -1.83 -9.46
C ILE A 144 -0.25 -2.83 -8.34
N ILE A 145 0.21 -2.35 -7.17
CA ILE A 145 0.43 -3.17 -5.98
C ILE A 145 -0.39 -2.60 -4.84
N ASN A 146 -1.33 -3.40 -4.34
CA ASN A 146 -2.17 -3.03 -3.20
C ASN A 146 -1.63 -3.61 -1.90
N THR A 147 -1.87 -2.93 -0.78
CA THR A 147 -1.52 -3.41 0.56
C THR A 147 -2.77 -3.87 1.29
N ALA A 148 -2.93 -5.19 1.42
CA ALA A 148 -3.92 -5.80 2.28
C ALA A 148 -3.40 -5.90 3.74
N SER A 149 -3.62 -7.01 4.40
CA SER A 149 -3.11 -7.38 5.73
C SER A 149 -3.39 -8.85 5.97
N VAL A 150 -2.61 -9.50 6.84
CA VAL A 150 -3.00 -10.82 7.37
C VAL A 150 -4.36 -10.78 8.08
N ALA A 151 -4.79 -9.62 8.57
CA ALA A 151 -6.12 -9.43 9.14
C ALA A 151 -7.27 -9.63 8.14
N ALA A 152 -6.99 -9.70 6.83
CA ALA A 152 -7.96 -10.13 5.82
C ALA A 152 -8.37 -11.62 6.00
N TYR A 153 -7.51 -12.40 6.65
CA TYR A 153 -7.66 -13.85 6.88
C TYR A 153 -7.83 -14.20 8.36
N ASP A 154 -7.00 -13.60 9.19
CA ASP A 154 -6.85 -13.94 10.62
C ASP A 154 -7.22 -12.72 11.50
N GLY A 155 -8.35 -12.05 11.22
CA GLY A 155 -8.76 -10.84 11.94
C GLY A 155 -8.99 -11.07 13.44
N GLN A 156 -8.54 -10.11 14.26
CA GLN A 156 -8.66 -10.14 15.71
C GLN A 156 -9.95 -9.47 16.20
N ILE A 157 -10.29 -9.67 17.46
CA ILE A 157 -11.37 -8.96 18.15
C ILE A 157 -11.18 -7.45 18.01
N GLY A 158 -12.19 -6.75 17.53
CA GLY A 158 -12.14 -5.32 17.26
C GLY A 158 -11.68 -4.93 15.86
N GLN A 159 -11.37 -5.88 14.99
CA GLN A 159 -10.90 -5.63 13.63
C GLN A 159 -11.96 -5.84 12.53
N ALA A 160 -13.25 -5.92 12.85
CA ALA A 160 -14.29 -6.22 11.87
C ALA A 160 -14.27 -5.27 10.65
N ALA A 161 -14.17 -3.96 10.86
CA ALA A 161 -14.08 -2.97 9.79
C ALA A 161 -12.76 -3.10 9.01
N TYR A 162 -11.64 -3.25 9.72
CA TYR A 162 -10.32 -3.41 9.13
C TYR A 162 -10.23 -4.68 8.29
N SER A 163 -10.61 -5.82 8.85
CA SER A 163 -10.61 -7.11 8.16
C SER A 163 -11.52 -7.11 6.94
N ALA A 164 -12.72 -6.52 7.03
CA ALA A 164 -13.62 -6.35 5.90
C ALA A 164 -12.97 -5.51 4.79
N SER A 165 -12.34 -4.38 5.15
CA SER A 165 -11.66 -3.53 4.17
C SER A 165 -10.50 -4.24 3.48
N LYS A 166 -9.65 -4.95 4.24
CA LYS A 166 -8.49 -5.67 3.71
C LYS A 166 -8.86 -6.95 2.99
N GLY A 167 -9.93 -7.63 3.40
CA GLY A 167 -10.56 -8.72 2.64
C GLY A 167 -11.11 -8.26 1.30
N GLY A 168 -11.72 -7.05 1.25
CA GLY A 168 -12.13 -6.42 -0.01
C GLY A 168 -10.97 -6.14 -0.94
N VAL A 169 -9.82 -5.65 -0.43
CA VAL A 169 -8.59 -5.46 -1.23
C VAL A 169 -8.09 -6.78 -1.84
N VAL A 170 -8.10 -7.86 -1.05
CA VAL A 170 -7.77 -9.22 -1.56
C VAL A 170 -8.76 -9.62 -2.65
N GLY A 171 -10.06 -9.45 -2.40
CA GLY A 171 -11.13 -9.87 -3.32
C GLY A 171 -11.09 -9.14 -4.67
N MET A 172 -10.70 -7.84 -4.70
CA MET A 172 -10.62 -7.08 -5.95
C MET A 172 -9.35 -7.37 -6.78
N THR A 173 -8.35 -8.04 -6.23
CA THR A 173 -7.04 -8.24 -6.89
C THR A 173 -7.15 -9.01 -8.20
N LEU A 174 -7.73 -10.21 -8.18
CA LEU A 174 -7.84 -11.05 -9.36
C LEU A 174 -8.79 -10.49 -10.44
N PRO A 175 -10.00 -9.98 -10.11
CA PRO A 175 -10.85 -9.33 -11.11
C PRO A 175 -10.17 -8.17 -11.81
N MET A 176 -9.49 -7.28 -11.06
CA MET A 176 -8.75 -6.16 -11.65
C MET A 176 -7.60 -6.63 -12.55
N ALA A 177 -6.83 -7.64 -12.12
CA ALA A 177 -5.74 -8.21 -12.92
C ALA A 177 -6.26 -8.77 -14.26
N ARG A 178 -7.39 -9.47 -14.24
CA ARG A 178 -8.04 -10.02 -15.45
C ARG A 178 -8.56 -8.92 -16.38
N GLU A 179 -9.21 -7.91 -15.82
CA GLU A 179 -9.75 -6.80 -16.60
C GLU A 179 -8.65 -5.96 -17.24
N LEU A 180 -7.58 -5.66 -16.49
CA LEU A 180 -6.49 -4.79 -16.93
C LEU A 180 -5.43 -5.52 -17.78
N ALA A 181 -5.46 -6.84 -17.86
CA ALA A 181 -4.52 -7.64 -18.67
C ALA A 181 -4.52 -7.22 -20.14
N ARG A 182 -5.68 -6.91 -20.72
CA ARG A 182 -5.78 -6.42 -22.12
C ARG A 182 -5.02 -5.10 -22.36
N PHE A 183 -4.74 -4.35 -21.30
CA PHE A 183 -3.96 -3.10 -21.35
C PHE A 183 -2.48 -3.30 -20.99
N GLY A 184 -2.06 -4.53 -20.69
CA GLY A 184 -0.69 -4.80 -20.23
C GLY A 184 -0.40 -4.28 -18.83
N ILE A 185 -1.41 -4.20 -17.96
CA ILE A 185 -1.26 -3.73 -16.57
C ILE A 185 -1.49 -4.91 -15.63
N ARG A 186 -0.49 -5.19 -14.78
CA ARG A 186 -0.57 -6.21 -13.74
C ARG A 186 -1.11 -5.64 -12.45
N VAL A 187 -1.82 -6.48 -11.68
CA VAL A 187 -2.31 -6.13 -10.35
C VAL A 187 -1.90 -7.22 -9.36
N MET A 188 -1.20 -6.82 -8.33
CA MET A 188 -0.77 -7.67 -7.23
C MET A 188 -1.23 -7.11 -5.89
N THR A 189 -1.29 -7.94 -4.89
CA THR A 189 -1.54 -7.51 -3.51
C THR A 189 -0.51 -8.15 -2.58
N ILE A 190 -0.01 -7.39 -1.63
CA ILE A 190 0.79 -7.89 -0.52
C ILE A 190 -0.08 -7.83 0.74
N ALA A 191 -0.10 -8.91 1.51
CA ALA A 191 -0.74 -8.98 2.82
C ALA A 191 0.35 -9.07 3.90
N PRO A 192 0.82 -7.92 4.42
CA PRO A 192 1.84 -7.91 5.47
C PRO A 192 1.29 -8.45 6.79
N GLY A 193 2.18 -9.10 7.55
CA GLY A 193 1.99 -9.44 8.95
C GLY A 193 2.21 -8.24 9.86
N ILE A 194 2.91 -8.46 10.96
CA ILE A 194 3.23 -7.41 11.93
C ILE A 194 4.59 -6.81 11.54
N PHE A 195 4.57 -5.56 11.11
CA PHE A 195 5.75 -4.82 10.68
C PHE A 195 6.10 -3.69 11.63
N TRP A 196 7.39 -3.38 11.72
CA TRP A 196 7.88 -2.20 12.40
C TRP A 196 7.33 -0.95 11.69
N THR A 197 6.56 -0.17 12.40
CA THR A 197 5.96 1.08 11.93
C THR A 197 6.02 2.12 13.04
N PRO A 198 5.90 3.42 12.74
CA PRO A 198 5.86 4.45 13.78
C PRO A 198 4.78 4.22 14.86
N MET A 199 3.72 3.48 14.54
CA MET A 199 2.69 3.10 15.51
C MET A 199 3.20 2.08 16.51
N VAL A 200 3.99 1.10 16.08
CA VAL A 200 4.58 0.08 16.95
C VAL A 200 5.73 0.65 17.77
N ASP A 201 6.50 1.57 17.19
CA ASP A 201 7.61 2.25 17.85
C ASP A 201 7.16 3.02 19.10
N GLY A 202 5.94 3.56 19.09
CA GLY A 202 5.33 4.23 20.24
C GLY A 202 4.75 3.30 21.31
N MET A 203 4.78 1.97 21.13
CA MET A 203 4.22 1.01 22.10
C MET A 203 5.24 0.65 23.20
N PRO A 204 4.78 0.27 24.41
CA PRO A 204 5.67 -0.25 25.45
C PRO A 204 6.50 -1.45 24.97
N ALA A 205 7.76 -1.55 25.40
CA ALA A 205 8.68 -2.62 25.00
C ALA A 205 8.11 -4.04 25.20
N ALA A 206 7.42 -4.28 26.31
CA ALA A 206 6.77 -5.57 26.58
C ALA A 206 5.70 -5.95 25.53
N VAL A 207 5.01 -4.94 24.94
CA VAL A 207 4.05 -5.17 23.87
C VAL A 207 4.78 -5.51 22.57
N GLN A 208 5.86 -4.79 22.27
CA GLN A 208 6.70 -5.07 21.09
C GLN A 208 7.31 -6.47 21.15
N GLU A 209 7.81 -6.89 22.34
CA GLU A 209 8.33 -8.23 22.56
C GLU A 209 7.25 -9.31 22.38
N SER A 210 6.06 -9.08 22.94
CA SER A 210 4.93 -10.00 22.79
C SER A 210 4.51 -10.16 21.31
N LEU A 211 4.46 -9.06 20.56
CA LEU A 211 4.18 -9.09 19.13
C LEU A 211 5.26 -9.87 18.37
N SER A 212 6.53 -9.61 18.66
CA SER A 212 7.66 -10.31 18.04
C SER A 212 7.63 -11.81 18.32
N ALA A 213 7.36 -12.21 19.57
CA ALA A 213 7.27 -13.61 19.98
C ALA A 213 6.09 -14.37 19.34
N SER A 214 5.07 -13.65 18.83
CA SER A 214 3.94 -14.26 18.13
C SER A 214 4.29 -14.68 16.70
N ILE A 215 5.43 -14.22 16.16
CA ILE A 215 5.87 -14.52 14.80
C ILE A 215 6.76 -15.77 14.83
N PRO A 216 6.38 -16.85 14.11
CA PRO A 216 7.12 -18.12 14.15
C PRO A 216 8.58 -17.99 13.71
N PHE A 217 8.83 -17.43 12.49
CA PHE A 217 10.20 -17.25 12.00
C PHE A 217 10.25 -16.25 10.83
N PRO A 218 11.22 -15.32 10.86
CA PRO A 218 12.05 -14.96 12.02
C PRO A 218 11.23 -14.34 13.15
N SER A 219 11.56 -14.66 14.43
CA SER A 219 10.80 -14.21 15.60
C SER A 219 11.08 -12.74 15.93
N ARG A 220 10.69 -11.86 15.03
CA ARG A 220 10.78 -10.40 15.10
C ARG A 220 9.75 -9.77 14.18
N LEU A 221 9.50 -8.51 14.39
CA LEU A 221 8.69 -7.71 13.46
C LEU A 221 9.33 -7.64 12.07
N GLY A 222 8.50 -7.64 11.03
CA GLY A 222 8.95 -7.35 9.67
C GLY A 222 9.51 -5.93 9.56
N GLN A 223 10.49 -5.74 8.69
CA GLN A 223 11.09 -4.43 8.43
C GLN A 223 10.54 -3.84 7.13
N GLY A 224 10.43 -2.51 7.05
CA GLY A 224 9.95 -1.83 5.85
C GLY A 224 10.70 -2.21 4.59
N ASP A 225 12.02 -2.46 4.69
CA ASP A 225 12.85 -2.88 3.57
C ASP A 225 12.49 -4.28 3.04
N GLU A 226 11.97 -5.17 3.88
CA GLU A 226 11.50 -6.50 3.44
C GLU A 226 10.22 -6.36 2.60
N PHE A 227 9.33 -5.45 2.99
CA PHE A 227 8.15 -5.12 2.19
C PHE A 227 8.56 -4.48 0.85
N ALA A 228 9.46 -3.50 0.88
CA ALA A 228 9.98 -2.83 -0.30
C ALA A 228 10.73 -3.79 -1.25
N SER A 229 11.46 -4.76 -0.70
CA SER A 229 12.13 -5.81 -1.47
C SER A 229 11.12 -6.71 -2.21
N LEU A 230 9.98 -7.05 -1.58
CA LEU A 230 8.93 -7.81 -2.26
C LEU A 230 8.27 -6.97 -3.36
N VAL A 231 8.02 -5.67 -3.12
CA VAL A 231 7.55 -4.75 -4.18
C VAL A 231 8.53 -4.77 -5.36
N ALA A 232 9.82 -4.62 -5.11
CA ALA A 232 10.86 -4.66 -6.15
C ALA A 232 10.87 -6.00 -6.92
N HIS A 233 10.71 -7.13 -6.20
CA HIS A 233 10.60 -8.45 -6.84
C HIS A 233 9.35 -8.54 -7.74
N ILE A 234 8.19 -8.06 -7.29
CA ILE A 234 6.97 -8.02 -8.10
C ILE A 234 7.16 -7.18 -9.38
N LEU A 235 7.85 -6.03 -9.28
CA LEU A 235 8.17 -5.20 -10.44
C LEU A 235 9.03 -5.94 -11.46
N GLY A 236 10.06 -6.67 -10.99
CA GLY A 236 10.99 -7.42 -11.83
C GLY A 236 10.42 -8.71 -12.40
N ASN A 237 9.50 -9.37 -11.70
CA ASN A 237 8.92 -10.66 -12.09
C ASN A 237 7.58 -10.51 -12.80
N ARG A 238 7.61 -10.43 -14.11
CA ARG A 238 6.43 -10.16 -14.96
C ARG A 238 5.37 -11.27 -14.95
N TYR A 239 5.70 -12.48 -14.49
CA TYR A 239 4.74 -13.57 -14.40
C TYR A 239 3.85 -13.52 -13.15
N LEU A 240 4.19 -12.66 -12.18
CA LEU A 240 3.36 -12.38 -11.02
C LEU A 240 2.22 -11.43 -11.39
N ASN A 241 0.98 -11.94 -11.40
CA ASN A 241 -0.23 -11.17 -11.68
C ASN A 241 -1.47 -11.82 -11.06
N GLY A 242 -2.32 -11.02 -10.42
CA GLY A 242 -3.63 -11.45 -9.90
C GLY A 242 -3.57 -12.18 -8.55
N GLU A 243 -2.44 -12.17 -7.85
CA GLU A 243 -2.26 -12.92 -6.61
C GLU A 243 -2.05 -12.00 -5.39
N THR A 244 -2.36 -12.54 -4.22
CA THR A 244 -2.07 -11.93 -2.92
C THR A 244 -0.97 -12.73 -2.21
N ILE A 245 0.16 -12.06 -1.95
CA ILE A 245 1.30 -12.67 -1.26
C ILE A 245 1.27 -12.28 0.22
N ARG A 246 1.17 -13.26 1.13
CA ARG A 246 1.36 -13.04 2.56
C ARG A 246 2.87 -12.86 2.83
N LEU A 247 3.21 -11.74 3.47
CA LEU A 247 4.58 -11.45 3.94
C LEU A 247 4.53 -11.28 5.45
N ASP A 248 4.64 -12.38 6.20
CA ASP A 248 4.18 -12.41 7.58
C ASP A 248 4.99 -13.30 8.55
N GLY A 249 6.13 -13.86 8.13
CA GLY A 249 6.91 -14.76 8.99
C GLY A 249 6.10 -15.98 9.51
N ALA A 250 5.09 -16.39 8.75
CA ALA A 250 4.14 -17.47 9.09
C ALA A 250 3.21 -17.14 10.28
N VAL A 251 3.06 -15.87 10.68
CA VAL A 251 2.14 -15.50 11.77
C VAL A 251 0.68 -15.82 11.38
N ARG A 252 -0.05 -16.32 12.37
CA ARG A 252 -1.52 -16.38 12.34
C ARG A 252 -1.99 -15.65 13.58
N LEU A 253 -2.72 -14.56 13.38
CA LEU A 253 -3.11 -13.71 14.50
C LEU A 253 -4.04 -14.49 15.44
N ALA A 254 -3.70 -14.49 16.73
CA ALA A 254 -4.58 -15.00 17.76
C ALA A 254 -5.84 -14.12 17.87
N PRO A 255 -6.98 -14.63 18.38
CA PRO A 255 -8.21 -13.84 18.52
C PRO A 255 -8.06 -12.58 19.37
N LYS A 256 -7.07 -12.54 20.25
CA LYS A 256 -6.72 -11.41 21.14
C LYS A 256 -5.22 -11.20 21.14
#